data_180882f1cc111e3174ce7c9984f303e6
#
_entry.id   180882f1cc111e3174ce7c9984f303e6
#
_cell.length_a   1.000
_cell.length_b   1.000
_cell.length_c   1.000
_cell.angle_alpha   90.00
_cell.angle_beta   90.00
_cell.angle_gamma   90.00
#
_symmetry.space_group_name_H-M   'P 1'
#
loop_
_entity.id
_entity.type
_entity.pdbx_description
1 polymer ?
#
loop_
_entity_poly.entity_id
_entity_poly.type
_entity_poly.pdbx_seq_one_letter_code
_entity_poly.pdbx_strand_id
1 'polypeptide(L)'
;MALWRTNGYAKTTVADICRAAGVSRALFYFYFPAKEDVLFEVGLLSTRAAQKTVRSLLQTDYEVDAVIANALRSLERSMARNPRDLIIETILEGYRHEHRILAGDLSNEAEADMFGELFAKAQADGKLAAHVDVHHLSHLAQMHVSEGVRHWAGGSYGDRSFAEVVSRDIAALIAGYNQLPA
;
A
#
# COMPACT_ATOMS: atom_id res chain seq x y z
N MET A 1 17.16 1.45 0.56
CA MET A 1 16.73 0.05 0.80
C MET A 1 17.90 -0.89 1.13
N ALA A 2 18.99 -0.96 0.34
CA ALA A 2 20.09 -1.89 0.62
C ALA A 2 20.65 -1.73 2.05
N LEU A 3 20.91 -0.51 2.50
CA LEU A 3 21.40 -0.23 3.86
C LEU A 3 20.47 -0.75 4.95
N TRP A 4 19.16 -0.56 4.78
CA TRP A 4 18.20 -1.01 5.79
C TRP A 4 18.09 -2.54 5.87
N ARG A 5 18.25 -3.22 4.72
CA ARG A 5 18.31 -4.69 4.70
C ARG A 5 19.55 -5.24 5.40
N THR A 6 20.66 -4.52 5.31
CA THR A 6 21.95 -4.96 5.89
C THR A 6 22.10 -4.55 7.36
N ASN A 7 21.78 -3.30 7.68
CA ASN A 7 22.06 -2.70 8.99
C ASN A 7 20.83 -2.59 9.89
N GLY A 8 19.64 -2.81 9.34
CA GLY A 8 18.36 -2.50 9.98
C GLY A 8 18.02 -1.00 9.89
N TYR A 9 16.72 -0.70 9.97
CA TYR A 9 16.21 0.67 9.87
C TYR A 9 16.70 1.55 11.03
N ALA A 10 16.57 1.05 12.27
CA ALA A 10 16.91 1.82 13.48
C ALA A 10 18.37 2.26 13.53
N LYS A 11 19.29 1.40 13.10
CA LYS A 11 20.75 1.66 13.13
C LYS A 11 21.25 2.50 11.95
N THR A 12 20.46 2.67 10.90
CA THR A 12 20.85 3.45 9.71
C THR A 12 20.60 4.93 9.96
N THR A 13 21.64 5.74 9.88
CA THR A 13 21.55 7.20 10.05
C THR A 13 21.33 7.92 8.72
N VAL A 14 20.85 9.19 8.77
CA VAL A 14 20.79 10.06 7.59
C VAL A 14 22.17 10.23 6.94
N ALA A 15 23.25 10.27 7.74
CA ALA A 15 24.59 10.32 7.20
C ALA A 15 24.97 9.09 6.37
N ASP A 16 24.53 7.91 6.78
CA ASP A 16 24.75 6.68 6.03
C ASP A 16 23.95 6.66 4.73
N ILE A 17 22.71 7.14 4.77
CA ILE A 17 21.86 7.27 3.58
C ILE A 17 22.50 8.23 2.59
N CYS A 18 22.90 9.43 3.02
CA CYS A 18 23.55 10.42 2.17
C CYS A 18 24.83 9.90 1.54
N ARG A 19 25.68 9.22 2.33
CA ARG A 19 26.93 8.62 1.84
C ARG A 19 26.65 7.56 0.78
N ALA A 20 25.67 6.69 1.00
CA ALA A 20 25.32 5.63 0.06
C ALA A 20 24.66 6.15 -1.22
N ALA A 21 23.92 7.26 -1.13
CA ALA A 21 23.26 7.90 -2.28
C ALA A 21 24.17 8.90 -3.01
N GLY A 22 25.34 9.24 -2.47
CA GLY A 22 26.23 10.24 -3.06
C GLY A 22 25.69 11.68 -2.99
N VAL A 23 24.83 11.98 -1.99
CA VAL A 23 24.19 13.29 -1.83
C VAL A 23 24.65 14.01 -0.55
N SER A 24 24.52 15.34 -0.53
CA SER A 24 24.78 16.11 0.67
C SER A 24 23.63 16.00 1.70
N ARG A 25 23.91 16.23 2.97
CA ARG A 25 22.86 16.33 4.00
C ARG A 25 21.89 17.47 3.72
N ALA A 26 22.36 18.59 3.18
CA ALA A 26 21.50 19.71 2.82
C ALA A 26 20.49 19.31 1.74
N LEU A 27 20.94 18.56 0.70
CA LEU A 27 20.06 18.06 -0.35
C LEU A 27 19.07 17.01 0.20
N PHE A 28 19.50 16.16 1.13
CA PHE A 28 18.61 15.22 1.80
C PHE A 28 17.46 15.96 2.51
N TYR A 29 17.81 16.90 3.42
CA TYR A 29 16.79 17.62 4.20
C TYR A 29 15.96 18.62 3.38
N PHE A 30 16.38 18.95 2.18
CA PHE A 30 15.56 19.71 1.23
C PHE A 30 14.36 18.88 0.74
N TYR A 31 14.56 17.57 0.49
CA TYR A 31 13.50 16.68 0.02
C TYR A 31 12.77 15.92 1.14
N PHE A 32 13.49 15.59 2.20
CA PHE A 32 13.01 14.74 3.29
C PHE A 32 13.31 15.39 4.63
N PRO A 33 12.33 16.04 5.27
CA PRO A 33 12.49 16.65 6.60
C PRO A 33 13.02 15.68 7.64
N ALA A 34 12.66 14.39 7.54
CA ALA A 34 13.12 13.34 8.45
C ALA A 34 13.49 12.05 7.70
N LYS A 35 14.15 11.12 8.38
CA LYS A 35 14.49 9.79 7.84
C LYS A 35 13.23 8.98 7.53
N GLU A 36 12.23 9.17 8.31
CA GLU A 36 10.91 8.55 8.27
C GLU A 36 10.19 8.87 6.95
N ASP A 37 10.34 10.08 6.41
CA ASP A 37 9.72 10.47 5.13
C ASP A 37 10.28 9.64 3.95
N VAL A 38 11.56 9.26 4.00
CA VAL A 38 12.14 8.33 3.01
C VAL A 38 11.51 6.94 3.12
N LEU A 39 11.17 6.51 4.33
CA LEU A 39 10.52 5.21 4.57
C LEU A 39 9.10 5.22 4.01
N PHE A 40 8.38 6.31 4.19
CA PHE A 40 7.05 6.50 3.59
C PHE A 40 7.10 6.42 2.05
N GLU A 41 8.05 7.10 1.40
CA GLU A 41 8.23 7.02 -0.06
C GLU A 41 8.51 5.59 -0.55
N VAL A 42 9.23 4.80 0.23
CA VAL A 42 9.45 3.38 -0.07
C VAL A 42 8.14 2.58 -0.03
N GLY A 43 7.26 2.87 0.90
CA GLY A 43 5.90 2.30 0.97
C GLY A 43 5.09 2.66 -0.28
N LEU A 44 5.09 3.93 -0.68
CA LEU A 44 4.42 4.42 -1.89
C LEU A 44 4.91 3.72 -3.15
N LEU A 45 6.21 3.47 -3.29
CA LEU A 45 6.76 2.74 -4.44
C LEU A 45 6.20 1.32 -4.55
N SER A 46 6.00 0.64 -3.42
CA SER A 46 5.40 -0.70 -3.39
C SER A 46 3.92 -0.66 -3.80
N THR A 47 3.17 0.32 -3.33
CA THR A 47 1.77 0.55 -3.71
C THR A 47 1.64 0.88 -5.20
N ARG A 48 2.50 1.77 -5.73
CA ARG A 48 2.55 2.10 -7.17
C ARG A 48 2.83 0.89 -8.05
N ALA A 49 3.66 -0.06 -7.58
CA ALA A 49 3.89 -1.31 -8.31
C ALA A 49 2.63 -2.19 -8.38
N ALA A 50 1.85 -2.25 -7.32
CA ALA A 50 0.56 -2.94 -7.31
C ALA A 50 -0.48 -2.22 -8.19
N GLN A 51 -0.57 -0.89 -8.14
CA GLN A 51 -1.41 -0.08 -9.05
C GLN A 51 -1.09 -0.34 -10.51
N LYS A 52 0.21 -0.42 -10.87
CA LYS A 52 0.62 -0.77 -12.24
C LYS A 52 0.10 -2.13 -12.66
N THR A 53 0.08 -3.11 -11.75
CA THR A 53 -0.51 -4.42 -12.02
C THR A 53 -2.02 -4.31 -12.26
N VAL A 54 -2.74 -3.55 -11.45
CA VAL A 54 -4.17 -3.27 -11.65
C VAL A 54 -4.40 -2.68 -13.03
N ARG A 55 -3.74 -1.57 -13.37
CA ARG A 55 -3.89 -0.89 -14.67
C ARG A 55 -3.61 -1.82 -15.86
N SER A 56 -2.60 -2.67 -15.75
CA SER A 56 -2.27 -3.63 -16.81
C SER A 56 -3.39 -4.65 -17.04
N LEU A 57 -3.98 -5.16 -15.96
CA LEU A 57 -5.05 -6.16 -16.05
C LEU A 57 -6.38 -5.57 -16.52
N LEU A 58 -6.64 -4.29 -16.26
CA LEU A 58 -7.84 -3.59 -16.72
C LEU A 58 -7.86 -3.31 -18.23
N GLN A 59 -6.76 -3.56 -18.95
CA GLN A 59 -6.70 -3.40 -20.42
C GLN A 59 -7.29 -4.59 -21.19
N THR A 60 -7.60 -5.68 -20.50
CA THR A 60 -8.18 -6.90 -21.07
C THR A 60 -9.49 -7.23 -20.36
N ASP A 61 -10.14 -8.31 -20.75
CA ASP A 61 -11.26 -8.84 -19.96
C ASP A 61 -10.76 -9.26 -18.57
N TYR A 62 -11.51 -8.89 -17.53
CA TYR A 62 -11.06 -9.03 -16.14
C TYR A 62 -12.20 -9.46 -15.21
N GLU A 63 -11.81 -10.17 -14.15
CA GLU A 63 -12.64 -10.40 -12.97
C GLU A 63 -12.09 -9.62 -11.79
N VAL A 64 -12.95 -8.92 -11.05
CA VAL A 64 -12.56 -8.00 -9.95
C VAL A 64 -11.67 -8.71 -8.94
N ASP A 65 -12.09 -9.88 -8.47
CA ASP A 65 -11.35 -10.68 -7.48
C ASP A 65 -9.98 -11.13 -7.99
N ALA A 66 -9.89 -11.48 -9.28
CA ALA A 66 -8.64 -11.87 -9.91
C ALA A 66 -7.66 -10.69 -10.00
N VAL A 67 -8.13 -9.48 -10.30
CA VAL A 67 -7.30 -8.28 -10.33
C VAL A 67 -6.76 -7.97 -8.93
N ILE A 68 -7.62 -7.99 -7.90
CA ILE A 68 -7.23 -7.78 -6.50
C ILE A 68 -6.17 -8.79 -6.08
N ALA A 69 -6.42 -10.08 -6.30
CA ALA A 69 -5.48 -11.15 -5.92
C ALA A 69 -4.12 -11.01 -6.63
N ASN A 70 -4.09 -10.61 -7.90
CA ASN A 70 -2.85 -10.38 -8.64
C ASN A 70 -2.08 -9.15 -8.15
N ALA A 71 -2.77 -8.04 -7.85
CA ALA A 71 -2.18 -6.84 -7.28
C ALA A 71 -1.54 -7.15 -5.92
N LEU A 72 -2.27 -7.87 -5.04
CA LEU A 72 -1.77 -8.24 -3.71
C LEU A 72 -0.60 -9.24 -3.79
N ARG A 73 -0.62 -10.20 -4.73
CA ARG A 73 0.56 -11.06 -4.99
C ARG A 73 1.78 -10.27 -5.45
N SER A 74 1.57 -9.21 -6.25
CA SER A 74 2.65 -8.32 -6.67
C SER A 74 3.22 -7.55 -5.47
N LEU A 75 2.36 -7.04 -4.60
CA LEU A 75 2.74 -6.37 -3.35
C LEU A 75 3.50 -7.32 -2.42
N GLU A 76 2.97 -8.51 -2.17
CA GLU A 76 3.60 -9.54 -1.32
C GLU A 76 5.01 -9.89 -1.80
N ARG A 77 5.20 -10.14 -3.10
CA ARG A 77 6.53 -10.39 -3.68
C ARG A 77 7.50 -9.21 -3.50
N SER A 78 7.00 -7.99 -3.56
CA SER A 78 7.81 -6.80 -3.31
C SER A 78 8.24 -6.71 -1.84
N MET A 79 7.31 -6.95 -0.92
CA MET A 79 7.54 -6.90 0.52
C MET A 79 8.44 -8.04 1.03
N ALA A 80 8.27 -9.25 0.51
CA ALA A 80 9.06 -10.43 0.93
C ALA A 80 10.57 -10.26 0.75
N ARG A 81 11.01 -9.26 0.00
CA ARG A 81 12.44 -8.88 -0.16
C ARG A 81 12.98 -8.06 1.01
N ASN A 82 12.12 -7.64 1.92
CA ASN A 82 12.48 -6.74 3.03
C ASN A 82 12.37 -7.46 4.38
N PRO A 83 13.18 -7.06 5.37
CA PRO A 83 12.99 -7.53 6.74
C PRO A 83 11.59 -7.18 7.26
N ARG A 84 11.03 -8.06 8.08
CA ARG A 84 9.67 -7.91 8.62
C ARG A 84 9.48 -6.65 9.46
N ASP A 85 10.47 -6.32 10.28
CA ASP A 85 10.50 -5.09 11.09
C ASP A 85 10.45 -3.84 10.21
N LEU A 86 11.17 -3.81 9.09
CA LEU A 86 11.13 -2.71 8.14
C LEU A 86 9.74 -2.55 7.50
N ILE A 87 9.06 -3.65 7.20
CA ILE A 87 7.70 -3.63 6.66
C ILE A 87 6.73 -3.00 7.67
N ILE A 88 6.81 -3.43 8.94
CA ILE A 88 5.98 -2.89 10.03
C ILE A 88 6.23 -1.39 10.19
N GLU A 89 7.49 -0.96 10.26
CA GLU A 89 7.84 0.47 10.38
C GLU A 89 7.30 1.28 9.19
N THR A 90 7.34 0.73 7.98
CA THR A 90 6.76 1.39 6.79
C THR A 90 5.27 1.62 6.92
N ILE A 91 4.52 0.65 7.45
CA ILE A 91 3.07 0.79 7.67
C ILE A 91 2.79 1.80 8.78
N LEU A 92 3.54 1.75 9.88
CA LEU A 92 3.39 2.72 10.98
C LEU A 92 3.67 4.15 10.51
N GLU A 93 4.65 4.35 9.63
CA GLU A 93 4.91 5.66 9.06
C GLU A 93 3.82 6.11 8.10
N GLY A 94 3.21 5.20 7.35
CA GLY A 94 2.02 5.47 6.56
C GLY A 94 0.88 6.06 7.41
N TYR A 95 0.57 5.46 8.55
CA TYR A 95 -0.44 5.97 9.48
C TYR A 95 -0.07 7.34 10.09
N ARG A 96 1.21 7.57 10.41
CA ARG A 96 1.67 8.88 10.89
C ARG A 96 1.52 9.96 9.81
N HIS A 97 1.80 9.60 8.56
CA HIS A 97 1.64 10.51 7.41
C HIS A 97 0.17 10.86 7.19
N GLU A 98 -0.71 9.88 7.18
CA GLU A 98 -2.17 10.08 7.09
C GLU A 98 -2.68 10.98 8.22
N HIS A 99 -2.23 10.74 9.46
CA HIS A 99 -2.59 11.59 10.58
C HIS A 99 -2.16 13.05 10.38
N ARG A 100 -0.98 13.32 9.82
CA ARG A 100 -0.51 14.68 9.50
C ARG A 100 -1.37 15.34 8.41
N ILE A 101 -1.83 14.58 7.41
CA ILE A 101 -2.79 15.08 6.41
C ILE A 101 -4.11 15.47 7.06
N LEU A 102 -4.68 14.61 7.88
CA LEU A 102 -5.94 14.86 8.59
C LEU A 102 -5.85 16.05 9.56
N ALA A 103 -4.69 16.28 10.15
CA ALA A 103 -4.42 17.45 11.00
C ALA A 103 -4.22 18.76 10.20
N GLY A 104 -4.12 18.67 8.87
CA GLY A 104 -3.87 19.82 8.00
C GLY A 104 -2.40 20.25 7.89
N ASP A 105 -1.48 19.46 8.42
CA ASP A 105 -0.04 19.74 8.40
C ASP A 105 0.60 19.43 7.04
N LEU A 106 -0.06 18.64 6.21
CA LEU A 106 0.39 18.23 4.87
C LEU A 106 -0.74 18.34 3.86
N SER A 107 -0.40 18.69 2.61
CA SER A 107 -1.35 18.60 1.49
C SER A 107 -1.56 17.15 1.07
N ASN A 108 -2.79 16.79 0.73
CA ASN A 108 -3.15 15.46 0.24
C ASN A 108 -2.81 15.35 -1.27
N GLU A 109 -1.53 15.34 -1.64
CA GLU A 109 -1.12 15.30 -3.05
C GLU A 109 -0.99 13.88 -3.65
N ALA A 110 -1.05 12.85 -2.86
CA ALA A 110 -0.91 11.48 -3.37
C ALA A 110 -1.51 10.45 -2.43
N GLU A 111 -2.80 10.37 -2.36
CA GLU A 111 -3.41 9.14 -1.88
C GLU A 111 -3.04 8.02 -2.87
N ALA A 112 -2.18 7.12 -2.45
CA ALA A 112 -1.84 5.93 -3.23
C ALA A 112 -2.99 4.91 -3.12
N ASP A 113 -4.17 5.28 -3.61
CA ASP A 113 -5.31 4.39 -3.70
C ASP A 113 -5.00 3.26 -4.68
N MET A 114 -4.92 2.05 -4.14
CA MET A 114 -4.53 0.88 -4.92
C MET A 114 -5.64 0.40 -5.86
N PHE A 115 -6.89 0.57 -5.48
CA PHE A 115 -8.04 -0.07 -6.12
C PHE A 115 -9.10 0.90 -6.70
N GLY A 116 -8.94 2.21 -6.56
CA GLY A 116 -9.93 3.18 -7.02
C GLY A 116 -10.24 3.07 -8.50
N GLU A 117 -9.21 2.94 -9.36
CA GLU A 117 -9.40 2.72 -10.80
C GLU A 117 -10.16 1.40 -11.09
N LEU A 118 -9.86 0.33 -10.35
CA LEU A 118 -10.56 -0.95 -10.48
C LEU A 118 -12.03 -0.83 -10.13
N PHE A 119 -12.33 -0.24 -8.97
CA PHE A 119 -13.72 -0.15 -8.51
C PHE A 119 -14.55 0.82 -9.35
N ALA A 120 -13.97 1.95 -9.77
CA ALA A 120 -14.64 2.86 -10.70
C ALA A 120 -14.97 2.19 -12.03
N LYS A 121 -14.01 1.44 -12.60
CA LYS A 121 -14.24 0.69 -13.83
C LYS A 121 -15.24 -0.45 -13.62
N ALA A 122 -15.14 -1.19 -12.52
CA ALA A 122 -16.07 -2.28 -12.20
C ALA A 122 -17.51 -1.77 -12.07
N GLN A 123 -17.71 -0.59 -11.48
CA GLN A 123 -19.02 0.04 -11.40
C GLN A 123 -19.53 0.46 -12.78
N ALA A 124 -18.69 1.07 -13.61
CA ALA A 124 -19.05 1.44 -14.99
C ALA A 124 -19.38 0.22 -15.86
N ASP A 125 -18.72 -0.91 -15.65
CA ASP A 125 -18.94 -2.17 -16.37
C ASP A 125 -20.08 -3.02 -15.78
N GLY A 126 -20.76 -2.56 -14.72
CA GLY A 126 -21.85 -3.27 -14.04
C GLY A 126 -21.42 -4.46 -13.18
N LYS A 127 -20.12 -4.60 -12.90
CA LYS A 127 -19.55 -5.64 -12.02
C LYS A 127 -19.59 -5.23 -10.53
N LEU A 128 -19.84 -3.95 -10.24
CA LEU A 128 -20.07 -3.39 -8.92
C LEU A 128 -21.38 -2.58 -8.96
N ALA A 129 -22.21 -2.70 -7.93
CA ALA A 129 -23.51 -2.05 -7.90
C ALA A 129 -23.39 -0.50 -7.92
N ALA A 130 -24.30 0.16 -8.65
CA ALA A 130 -24.27 1.60 -8.88
C ALA A 130 -24.42 2.44 -7.60
N HIS A 131 -25.04 1.89 -6.55
CA HIS A 131 -25.22 2.58 -5.26
C HIS A 131 -23.97 2.54 -4.37
N VAL A 132 -22.95 1.74 -4.70
CA VAL A 132 -21.72 1.63 -3.89
C VAL A 132 -20.88 2.90 -4.03
N ASP A 133 -20.55 3.51 -2.91
CA ASP A 133 -19.58 4.58 -2.88
C ASP A 133 -18.17 4.00 -3.14
N VAL A 134 -17.69 4.19 -4.36
CA VAL A 134 -16.39 3.68 -4.83
C VAL A 134 -15.24 4.25 -4.02
N HIS A 135 -15.29 5.53 -3.65
CA HIS A 135 -14.22 6.17 -2.87
C HIS A 135 -14.14 5.55 -1.47
N HIS A 136 -15.28 5.41 -0.80
CA HIS A 136 -15.34 4.79 0.52
C HIS A 136 -14.90 3.32 0.49
N LEU A 137 -15.34 2.54 -0.51
CA LEU A 137 -14.92 1.14 -0.66
C LEU A 137 -13.41 1.02 -0.91
N SER A 138 -12.83 1.92 -1.73
CA SER A 138 -11.38 1.96 -1.98
C SER A 138 -10.60 2.24 -0.70
N HIS A 139 -11.06 3.19 0.10
CA HIS A 139 -10.45 3.52 1.38
C HIS A 139 -10.48 2.32 2.34
N LEU A 140 -11.63 1.66 2.48
CA LEU A 140 -11.76 0.45 3.31
C LEU A 140 -10.83 -0.67 2.85
N ALA A 141 -10.77 -0.92 1.54
CA ALA A 141 -9.87 -1.92 0.97
C ALA A 141 -8.40 -1.57 1.26
N GLN A 142 -8.02 -0.29 1.12
CA GLN A 142 -6.65 0.17 1.40
C GLN A 142 -6.29 0.02 2.88
N MET A 143 -7.19 0.36 3.80
CA MET A 143 -7.00 0.15 5.23
C MET A 143 -6.82 -1.35 5.53
N HIS A 144 -7.64 -2.20 4.93
CA HIS A 144 -7.54 -3.65 5.12
C HIS A 144 -6.22 -4.22 4.59
N VAL A 145 -5.73 -3.72 3.46
CA VAL A 145 -4.39 -4.06 2.94
C VAL A 145 -3.30 -3.66 3.93
N SER A 146 -3.32 -2.44 4.43
CA SER A 146 -2.31 -1.93 5.36
C SER A 146 -2.26 -2.75 6.66
N GLU A 147 -3.43 -3.03 7.24
CA GLU A 147 -3.54 -3.85 8.44
C GLU A 147 -3.15 -5.31 8.16
N GLY A 148 -3.57 -5.86 7.02
CA GLY A 148 -3.18 -7.19 6.58
C GLY A 148 -1.66 -7.36 6.42
N VAL A 149 -0.98 -6.36 5.84
CA VAL A 149 0.49 -6.32 5.73
C VAL A 149 1.12 -6.34 7.13
N ARG A 150 0.63 -5.53 8.05
CA ARG A 150 1.14 -5.46 9.42
C ARG A 150 1.01 -6.80 10.14
N HIS A 151 -0.16 -7.46 10.04
CA HIS A 151 -0.41 -8.77 10.64
C HIS A 151 0.44 -9.87 10.00
N TRP A 152 0.57 -9.87 8.67
CA TRP A 152 1.42 -10.82 7.96
C TRP A 152 2.89 -10.68 8.35
N ALA A 153 3.42 -9.46 8.37
CA ALA A 153 4.79 -9.18 8.81
C ALA A 153 5.01 -9.54 10.28
N GLY A 154 3.99 -9.38 11.13
CA GLY A 154 3.99 -9.81 12.53
C GLY A 154 3.86 -11.33 12.75
N GLY A 155 3.66 -12.11 11.67
CA GLY A 155 3.53 -13.57 11.74
C GLY A 155 2.13 -14.08 12.09
N SER A 156 1.12 -13.22 12.16
CA SER A 156 -0.25 -13.61 12.58
C SER A 156 -0.95 -14.55 11.59
N TYR A 157 -0.49 -14.61 10.34
CA TYR A 157 -1.09 -15.50 9.32
C TYR A 157 -0.46 -16.89 9.27
N GLY A 158 0.61 -17.15 10.04
CA GLY A 158 1.36 -18.41 9.97
C GLY A 158 1.95 -18.59 8.57
N ASP A 159 1.70 -19.76 7.97
CA ASP A 159 2.20 -20.10 6.63
C ASP A 159 1.28 -19.61 5.49
N ARG A 160 0.16 -18.94 5.81
CA ARG A 160 -0.78 -18.44 4.79
C ARG A 160 -0.20 -17.23 4.07
N SER A 161 -0.43 -17.17 2.75
CA SER A 161 -0.09 -16.03 1.92
C SER A 161 -0.91 -14.80 2.35
N PHE A 162 -0.22 -13.66 2.45
CA PHE A 162 -0.87 -12.36 2.64
C PHE A 162 -1.91 -12.10 1.53
N ALA A 163 -1.50 -12.31 0.28
CA ALA A 163 -2.35 -12.04 -0.86
C ALA A 163 -3.62 -12.91 -0.85
N GLU A 164 -3.50 -14.18 -0.45
CA GLU A 164 -4.65 -15.09 -0.36
C GLU A 164 -5.64 -14.67 0.72
N VAL A 165 -5.15 -14.35 1.91
CA VAL A 165 -6.02 -13.95 3.04
C VAL A 165 -6.73 -12.64 2.73
N VAL A 166 -5.97 -11.60 2.38
CA VAL A 166 -6.51 -10.25 2.21
C VAL A 166 -7.39 -10.14 0.96
N SER A 167 -7.06 -10.83 -0.15
CA SER A 167 -7.91 -10.79 -1.35
C SER A 167 -9.28 -11.42 -1.10
N ARG A 168 -9.33 -12.54 -0.38
CA ARG A 168 -10.59 -13.19 0.01
C ARG A 168 -11.44 -12.27 0.89
N ASP A 169 -10.82 -11.59 1.83
CA ASP A 169 -11.55 -10.72 2.76
C ASP A 169 -12.09 -9.48 2.02
N ILE A 170 -11.33 -8.90 1.09
CA ILE A 170 -11.81 -7.80 0.23
C ILE A 170 -12.93 -8.28 -0.70
N ALA A 171 -12.83 -9.48 -1.28
CA ALA A 171 -13.91 -10.05 -2.10
C ALA A 171 -15.20 -10.22 -1.30
N ALA A 172 -15.12 -10.68 -0.05
CA ALA A 172 -16.27 -10.78 0.84
C ALA A 172 -16.87 -9.40 1.17
N LEU A 173 -16.04 -8.38 1.36
CA LEU A 173 -16.49 -7.00 1.55
C LEU A 173 -17.27 -6.49 0.33
N ILE A 174 -16.74 -6.66 -0.89
CA ILE A 174 -17.39 -6.27 -2.14
C ILE A 174 -18.72 -6.99 -2.31
N ALA A 175 -18.74 -8.30 -2.07
CA ALA A 175 -19.99 -9.08 -2.17
C ALA A 175 -21.05 -8.58 -1.18
N GLY A 176 -20.64 -8.21 0.04
CA GLY A 176 -21.53 -7.59 1.03
C GLY A 176 -22.10 -6.26 0.55
N TYR A 177 -21.25 -5.36 0.05
CA TYR A 177 -21.69 -4.06 -0.49
C TYR A 177 -22.65 -4.19 -1.67
N ASN A 178 -22.43 -5.14 -2.57
CA ASN A 178 -23.34 -5.41 -3.71
C ASN A 178 -24.74 -5.86 -3.27
N GLN A 179 -24.90 -6.38 -2.05
CA GLN A 179 -26.18 -6.86 -1.52
C GLN A 179 -26.91 -5.83 -0.65
N LEU A 180 -26.26 -4.74 -0.27
CA LEU A 180 -26.91 -3.69 0.51
C LEU A 180 -28.01 -3.02 -0.33
N PRO A 181 -29.15 -2.64 0.27
CA PRO A 181 -30.15 -1.85 -0.42
C PRO A 181 -29.59 -0.47 -0.80
N ALA A 182 -30.08 0.05 -1.94
CA ALA A 182 -29.74 1.39 -2.43
C ALA A 182 -30.25 2.50 -1.50
#